data_6ac5c9078baf5c73a8d0d2d6e2536963
#
_entry.id   6ac5c9078baf5c73a8d0d2d6e2536963
#
_cell.length_a   1.000
_cell.length_b   1.000
_cell.length_c   1.000
_cell.angle_alpha   90.00
_cell.angle_beta   90.00
_cell.angle_gamma   90.00
#
_symmetry.space_group_name_H-M   'P 1'
#
loop_
_entity.id
_entity.type
_entity.pdbx_description
1 polymer ?
#
loop_
_entity_poly.entity_id
_entity_poly.type
_entity_poly.pdbx_seq_one_letter_code
_entity_poly.pdbx_strand_id
1 'polypeptide(L)'
;ATVDASYYIDLSEKSQLYFGLKLGANFVSLDFSDIIITDPNDPLFGQSESTTNPVVGFGALLKGENYFVHFSVPNFLRGNIYQLDGAASDVDVSGETPAAYYLGAGMNFPLSEEIEFLPSIYTRFETDQTTVDVIAGFDFYELIEAGGLYRFEGMYSAYALLHVKTLMDVGYAYIANTGDFQNYNDGSHELVLKIKF
;
A
#
# COMPACT_ATOMS: atom_id res chain seq x y z
N ALA A 1 -6.07 13.96 -4.94
CA ALA A 1 -7.43 13.47 -5.14
C ALA A 1 -7.45 12.50 -6.32
N THR A 2 -8.10 11.31 -6.16
CA THR A 2 -8.20 10.28 -7.20
C THR A 2 -9.63 9.77 -7.33
N VAL A 3 -9.97 9.28 -8.51
CA VAL A 3 -11.20 8.55 -8.81
C VAL A 3 -10.80 7.18 -9.33
N ASP A 4 -11.44 6.15 -8.81
CA ASP A 4 -11.24 4.77 -9.20
C ASP A 4 -12.51 4.22 -9.85
N ALA A 5 -12.35 3.48 -10.94
CA ALA A 5 -13.42 2.77 -11.62
C ALA A 5 -13.02 1.32 -11.86
N SER A 6 -13.96 0.41 -11.70
CA SER A 6 -13.72 -1.01 -11.97
C SER A 6 -14.85 -1.63 -12.78
N TYR A 7 -14.47 -2.62 -13.57
CA TYR A 7 -15.39 -3.44 -14.36
C TYR A 7 -14.95 -4.90 -14.24
N TYR A 8 -15.89 -5.82 -14.26
CA TYR A 8 -15.57 -7.25 -14.23
C TYR A 8 -16.27 -8.02 -15.33
N ILE A 9 -15.69 -9.15 -15.69
CA ILE A 9 -16.25 -10.14 -16.60
C ILE A 9 -16.27 -11.51 -15.91
N ASP A 10 -17.34 -12.25 -16.10
CA ASP A 10 -17.43 -13.64 -15.65
C ASP A 10 -16.67 -14.52 -16.65
N LEU A 11 -15.62 -15.19 -16.20
CA LEU A 11 -14.87 -16.18 -16.98
C LEU A 11 -15.51 -17.54 -16.91
N SER A 12 -16.14 -17.86 -15.77
CA SER A 12 -16.91 -19.06 -15.52
C SER A 12 -17.90 -18.81 -14.38
N GLU A 13 -18.73 -19.82 -14.05
CA GLU A 13 -19.64 -19.75 -12.89
C GLU A 13 -18.90 -19.50 -11.55
N LYS A 14 -17.60 -19.83 -11.49
CA LYS A 14 -16.80 -19.77 -10.25
C LYS A 14 -15.61 -18.82 -10.33
N SER A 15 -15.44 -18.07 -11.41
CA SER A 15 -14.31 -17.18 -11.57
C SER A 15 -14.66 -15.91 -12.33
N GLN A 16 -14.13 -14.79 -11.82
CA GLN A 16 -14.33 -13.45 -12.32
C GLN A 16 -12.99 -12.76 -12.53
N LEU A 17 -12.89 -11.97 -13.58
CA LEU A 17 -11.74 -11.13 -13.85
C LEU A 17 -12.17 -9.66 -13.76
N TYR A 18 -11.58 -8.95 -12.82
CA TYR A 18 -11.80 -7.52 -12.59
C TYR A 18 -10.69 -6.71 -13.23
N PHE A 19 -11.05 -5.57 -13.79
CA PHE A 19 -10.13 -4.54 -14.26
C PHE A 19 -10.41 -3.24 -13.53
N GLY A 20 -9.38 -2.58 -13.08
CA GLY A 20 -9.47 -1.30 -12.39
C GLY A 20 -8.65 -0.22 -13.10
N LEU A 21 -9.18 0.99 -13.12
CA LEU A 21 -8.50 2.20 -13.56
C LEU A 21 -8.56 3.24 -12.46
N LYS A 22 -7.44 3.92 -12.24
CA LYS A 22 -7.31 5.06 -11.33
C LYS A 22 -6.85 6.28 -12.10
N LEU A 23 -7.53 7.40 -11.88
CA LEU A 23 -7.15 8.70 -12.45
C LEU A 23 -7.21 9.77 -11.37
N GLY A 24 -6.27 10.72 -11.41
CA GLY A 24 -6.29 11.83 -10.46
C GLY A 24 -5.03 12.67 -10.46
N ALA A 25 -4.83 13.39 -9.35
CA ALA A 25 -3.65 14.21 -9.11
C ALA A 25 -3.25 14.18 -7.64
N ASN A 26 -1.94 14.17 -7.39
CA ASN A 26 -1.33 14.39 -6.08
C ASN A 26 -0.80 15.82 -6.02
N PHE A 27 -1.17 16.51 -4.96
CA PHE A 27 -0.67 17.85 -4.62
C PHE A 27 0.34 17.68 -3.51
N VAL A 28 1.59 18.06 -3.77
CA VAL A 28 2.69 18.02 -2.80
C VAL A 28 3.09 19.46 -2.53
N SER A 29 3.12 19.85 -1.25
CA SER A 29 3.64 21.16 -0.83
C SER A 29 4.71 20.91 0.22
N LEU A 30 5.89 21.44 -0.02
CA LEU A 30 7.02 21.37 0.88
C LEU A 30 7.33 22.81 1.35
N ASP A 31 7.29 23.02 2.66
CA ASP A 31 7.63 24.28 3.28
C ASP A 31 8.99 24.13 4.00
N PHE A 32 9.98 24.86 3.54
CA PHE A 32 11.32 24.84 4.10
C PHE A 32 11.58 26.03 5.05
N SER A 33 10.59 26.87 5.33
CA SER A 33 10.76 28.10 6.13
C SER A 33 11.15 27.85 7.59
N ASP A 34 10.80 26.67 8.14
CA ASP A 34 11.06 26.29 9.53
C ASP A 34 12.36 25.48 9.72
N ILE A 35 13.10 25.23 8.64
CA ILE A 35 14.35 24.46 8.73
C ILE A 35 15.49 25.38 9.19
N ILE A 36 16.15 24.98 10.28
CA ILE A 36 17.37 25.66 10.75
C ILE A 36 18.51 25.28 9.81
N ILE A 37 18.87 26.21 8.92
CA ILE A 37 19.98 26.06 7.98
C ILE A 37 21.26 26.67 8.56
N THR A 38 22.39 26.02 8.28
CA THR A 38 23.71 26.50 8.74
C THR A 38 24.17 27.71 7.95
N ASP A 39 23.78 27.85 6.67
CA ASP A 39 24.00 29.00 5.83
C ASP A 39 22.69 29.71 5.47
N PRO A 40 22.37 30.86 6.06
CA PRO A 40 21.14 31.60 5.78
C PRO A 40 21.00 32.10 4.32
N ASN A 41 22.07 32.06 3.56
CA ASN A 41 22.07 32.48 2.16
C ASN A 41 22.06 31.31 1.17
N ASP A 42 21.86 30.09 1.64
CA ASP A 42 21.72 28.94 0.76
C ASP A 42 20.42 29.07 -0.06
N PRO A 43 20.49 29.23 -1.38
CA PRO A 43 19.32 29.46 -2.22
C PRO A 43 18.37 28.26 -2.28
N LEU A 44 18.80 27.09 -1.85
CA LEU A 44 17.99 25.88 -1.85
C LEU A 44 16.97 25.85 -0.70
N PHE A 45 17.19 26.62 0.37
CA PHE A 45 16.40 26.55 1.60
C PHE A 45 15.68 27.87 1.91
N GLY A 46 14.97 28.42 1.08
CA GLY A 46 14.22 29.67 1.36
C GLY A 46 12.91 29.75 0.63
N GLN A 47 12.56 28.69 -0.08
CA GLN A 47 11.38 28.67 -0.94
C GLN A 47 10.47 27.52 -0.56
N SER A 48 9.17 27.80 -0.48
CA SER A 48 8.17 26.75 -0.44
C SER A 48 7.89 26.29 -1.87
N GLU A 49 7.92 24.97 -2.08
CA GLU A 49 7.61 24.38 -3.37
C GLU A 49 6.25 23.69 -3.35
N SER A 50 5.51 23.84 -4.44
CA SER A 50 4.22 23.16 -4.63
C SER A 50 4.19 22.51 -6.00
N THR A 51 4.04 21.19 -6.01
CA THR A 51 4.02 20.39 -7.24
C THR A 51 2.71 19.65 -7.36
N THR A 52 2.16 19.61 -8.58
CA THR A 52 0.97 18.82 -8.91
C THR A 52 1.37 17.70 -9.86
N ASN A 53 1.20 16.48 -9.41
CA ASN A 53 1.55 15.29 -10.18
C ASN A 53 0.30 14.54 -10.63
N PRO A 54 0.13 14.26 -11.93
CA PRO A 54 -0.94 13.40 -12.40
C PRO A 54 -0.76 11.99 -11.86
N VAL A 55 -1.88 11.33 -11.57
CA VAL A 55 -1.93 9.92 -11.13
C VAL A 55 -2.73 9.14 -12.14
N VAL A 56 -2.10 8.13 -12.72
CA VAL A 56 -2.75 7.17 -13.59
C VAL A 56 -2.33 5.77 -13.16
N GLY A 57 -3.30 4.96 -12.78
CA GLY A 57 -3.06 3.60 -12.33
C GLY A 57 -3.99 2.61 -12.98
N PHE A 58 -3.61 1.36 -12.97
CA PHE A 58 -4.44 0.25 -13.43
C PHE A 58 -4.19 -0.99 -12.59
N GLY A 59 -5.16 -1.91 -12.63
CA GLY A 59 -5.05 -3.20 -11.96
C GLY A 59 -5.93 -4.25 -12.60
N ALA A 60 -5.59 -5.49 -12.34
CA ALA A 60 -6.38 -6.66 -12.67
C ALA A 60 -6.44 -7.59 -11.46
N LEU A 61 -7.60 -8.20 -11.24
CA LEU A 61 -7.83 -9.19 -10.19
C LEU A 61 -8.60 -10.36 -10.78
N LEU A 62 -7.96 -11.51 -10.79
CA LEU A 62 -8.63 -12.78 -11.03
C LEU A 62 -9.09 -13.34 -9.68
N LYS A 63 -10.40 -13.50 -9.51
CA LYS A 63 -11.02 -14.06 -8.31
C LYS A 63 -11.73 -15.35 -8.68
N GLY A 64 -11.32 -16.45 -8.07
CA GLY A 64 -11.99 -17.73 -8.10
C GLY A 64 -12.84 -17.94 -6.85
N GLU A 65 -13.41 -19.15 -6.73
CA GLU A 65 -14.18 -19.54 -5.54
C GLU A 65 -13.31 -19.51 -4.27
N ASN A 66 -12.09 -20.08 -4.36
CA ASN A 66 -11.20 -20.27 -3.21
C ASN A 66 -9.82 -19.65 -3.43
N TYR A 67 -9.63 -18.78 -4.44
CA TYR A 67 -8.33 -18.15 -4.70
C TYR A 67 -8.50 -16.78 -5.32
N PHE A 68 -7.45 -15.99 -5.21
CA PHE A 68 -7.29 -14.76 -5.97
C PHE A 68 -5.85 -14.60 -6.45
N VAL A 69 -5.71 -13.90 -7.57
CA VAL A 69 -4.43 -13.39 -8.06
C VAL A 69 -4.66 -11.96 -8.53
N HIS A 70 -3.85 -11.03 -8.09
CA HIS A 70 -3.95 -9.66 -8.55
C HIS A 70 -2.61 -9.09 -8.99
N PHE A 71 -2.70 -8.16 -9.92
CA PHE A 71 -1.62 -7.29 -10.33
C PHE A 71 -2.11 -5.85 -10.36
N SER A 72 -1.31 -4.91 -9.87
CA SER A 72 -1.68 -3.50 -9.93
C SER A 72 -0.48 -2.57 -9.99
N VAL A 73 -0.69 -1.44 -10.63
CA VAL A 73 0.22 -0.30 -10.66
C VAL A 73 -0.59 0.94 -10.28
N PRO A 74 -0.60 1.33 -8.99
CA PRO A 74 -1.42 2.45 -8.50
C PRO A 74 -1.11 3.80 -9.14
N ASN A 75 0.13 3.98 -9.57
CA ASN A 75 0.57 5.10 -10.40
C ASN A 75 1.77 4.65 -11.24
N PHE A 76 1.61 4.59 -12.55
CA PHE A 76 2.72 4.27 -13.45
C PHE A 76 3.47 5.51 -13.93
N LEU A 77 2.96 6.72 -13.65
CA LEU A 77 3.65 7.96 -13.93
C LEU A 77 4.63 8.26 -12.79
N ARG A 78 5.82 8.70 -13.15
CA ARG A 78 6.76 9.23 -12.17
C ARG A 78 6.26 10.58 -11.69
N GLY A 79 6.25 10.78 -10.38
CA GLY A 79 5.87 12.06 -9.77
C GLY A 79 7.10 12.80 -9.27
N ASN A 80 7.18 14.10 -9.56
CA ASN A 80 8.20 14.95 -8.95
C ASN A 80 7.76 15.30 -7.53
N ILE A 81 8.61 15.05 -6.54
CA ILE A 81 8.38 15.48 -5.16
C ILE A 81 8.82 16.92 -5.00
N TYR A 82 9.98 17.25 -5.54
CA TYR A 82 10.52 18.61 -5.58
C TYR A 82 11.48 18.74 -6.77
N GLN A 83 11.61 19.95 -7.25
CA GLN A 83 12.61 20.35 -8.23
C GLN A 83 13.16 21.72 -7.78
N LEU A 84 14.37 21.73 -7.25
CA LEU A 84 15.03 22.94 -6.80
C LEU A 84 15.96 23.42 -7.91
N ASP A 85 15.61 24.53 -8.54
CA ASP A 85 16.45 25.19 -9.52
C ASP A 85 17.52 26.04 -8.78
N GLY A 86 18.73 25.55 -8.73
CA GLY A 86 19.85 26.28 -8.13
C GLY A 86 20.26 27.48 -9.00
N ALA A 87 19.77 28.66 -8.66
CA ALA A 87 20.08 29.89 -9.37
C ALA A 87 21.58 30.27 -9.40
N ALA A 88 22.45 29.56 -8.71
CA ALA A 88 23.89 29.83 -8.58
C ALA A 88 24.82 28.62 -8.78
N SER A 89 24.29 27.42 -8.97
CA SER A 89 25.09 26.23 -9.25
C SER A 89 24.36 25.40 -10.32
N ASP A 90 25.11 24.85 -11.28
CA ASP A 90 24.58 23.90 -12.30
C ASP A 90 24.10 22.54 -11.71
N VAL A 91 23.59 22.56 -10.50
CA VAL A 91 23.11 21.37 -9.79
C VAL A 91 21.60 21.48 -9.58
N ASP A 92 20.85 20.84 -10.46
CA ASP A 92 19.42 20.60 -10.26
C ASP A 92 19.26 19.43 -9.26
N VAL A 93 18.58 19.68 -8.15
CA VAL A 93 18.23 18.64 -7.19
C VAL A 93 16.75 18.32 -7.35
N SER A 94 16.46 17.11 -7.76
CA SER A 94 15.07 16.62 -7.92
C SER A 94 14.84 15.33 -7.15
N GLY A 95 13.67 15.21 -6.54
CA GLY A 95 13.17 13.97 -5.96
C GLY A 95 12.01 13.43 -6.80
N GLU A 96 12.11 12.19 -7.22
CA GLU A 96 11.03 11.50 -7.96
C GLU A 96 10.44 10.35 -7.14
N THR A 97 9.15 10.13 -7.27
CA THR A 97 8.49 8.93 -6.77
C THR A 97 8.49 7.87 -7.89
N PRO A 98 9.19 6.74 -7.71
CA PRO A 98 9.18 5.68 -8.70
C PRO A 98 7.82 5.00 -8.80
N ALA A 99 7.54 4.37 -9.94
CA ALA A 99 6.39 3.51 -10.08
C ALA A 99 6.59 2.23 -9.24
N ALA A 100 5.56 1.85 -8.49
CA ALA A 100 5.51 0.60 -7.74
C ALA A 100 4.54 -0.38 -8.40
N TYR A 101 4.99 -1.62 -8.59
CA TYR A 101 4.21 -2.71 -9.15
C TYR A 101 3.87 -3.70 -8.04
N TYR A 102 2.62 -4.09 -7.95
CA TYR A 102 2.12 -5.01 -6.94
C TYR A 102 1.62 -6.29 -7.58
N LEU A 103 2.08 -7.40 -7.07
CA LEU A 103 1.59 -8.74 -7.40
C LEU A 103 1.19 -9.43 -6.12
N GLY A 104 0.02 -10.04 -6.09
CA GLY A 104 -0.41 -10.80 -4.93
C GLY A 104 -1.25 -12.01 -5.33
N ALA A 105 -1.20 -13.02 -4.51
CA ALA A 105 -2.01 -14.23 -4.63
C ALA A 105 -2.36 -14.77 -3.25
N GLY A 106 -3.53 -15.38 -3.15
CA GLY A 106 -3.97 -16.04 -1.93
C GLY A 106 -5.00 -17.11 -2.22
N MET A 107 -5.22 -17.96 -1.23
CA MET A 107 -6.17 -19.05 -1.29
C MET A 107 -6.93 -19.16 0.03
N ASN A 108 -8.14 -19.74 -0.05
CA ASN A 108 -8.94 -20.11 1.10
C ASN A 108 -8.96 -21.65 1.18
N PHE A 109 -8.45 -22.20 2.26
CA PHE A 109 -8.46 -23.63 2.53
C PHE A 109 -9.43 -23.94 3.67
N PRO A 110 -10.60 -24.54 3.41
CA PRO A 110 -11.48 -24.98 4.48
C PRO A 110 -10.81 -26.13 5.24
N LEU A 111 -10.51 -25.92 6.52
CA LEU A 111 -9.97 -26.93 7.43
C LEU A 111 -11.08 -27.70 8.14
N SER A 112 -12.20 -27.04 8.40
CA SER A 112 -13.44 -27.61 8.92
C SER A 112 -14.65 -26.79 8.43
N GLU A 113 -15.86 -27.10 8.90
CA GLU A 113 -17.06 -26.28 8.64
C GLU A 113 -16.97 -24.88 9.29
N GLU A 114 -16.08 -24.70 10.25
CA GLU A 114 -16.00 -23.53 11.12
C GLU A 114 -14.67 -22.76 10.97
N ILE A 115 -13.67 -23.34 10.29
CA ILE A 115 -12.31 -22.78 10.22
C ILE A 115 -11.79 -22.84 8.80
N GLU A 116 -11.39 -21.68 8.28
CA GLU A 116 -10.64 -21.56 7.03
C GLU A 116 -9.21 -21.06 7.29
N PHE A 117 -8.24 -21.61 6.56
CA PHE A 117 -6.88 -21.12 6.49
C PHE A 117 -6.70 -20.24 5.26
N LEU A 118 -6.18 -19.02 5.45
CA LEU A 118 -6.09 -17.96 4.45
C LEU A 118 -4.62 -17.59 4.18
N PRO A 119 -3.83 -18.43 3.52
CA PRO A 119 -2.49 -18.08 3.13
C PRO A 119 -2.48 -17.09 1.96
N SER A 120 -1.61 -16.09 2.01
CA SER A 120 -1.39 -15.19 0.89
C SER A 120 0.04 -14.68 0.84
N ILE A 121 0.44 -14.24 -0.36
CA ILE A 121 1.72 -13.63 -0.63
C ILE A 121 1.49 -12.36 -1.44
N TYR A 122 2.21 -11.30 -1.08
CA TYR A 122 2.21 -10.03 -1.80
C TYR A 122 3.64 -9.62 -2.08
N THR A 123 3.87 -9.14 -3.29
CA THR A 123 5.16 -8.63 -3.70
C THR A 123 4.99 -7.22 -4.24
N ARG A 124 5.84 -6.32 -3.80
CA ARG A 124 5.97 -4.96 -4.30
C ARG A 124 7.34 -4.81 -4.96
N PHE A 125 7.33 -4.42 -6.22
CA PHE A 125 8.54 -4.13 -6.98
C PHE A 125 8.65 -2.63 -7.19
N GLU A 126 9.79 -2.08 -6.82
CA GLU A 126 10.22 -0.70 -7.08
C GLU A 126 11.57 -0.73 -7.79
N THR A 127 12.05 0.41 -8.24
CA THR A 127 13.29 0.52 -9.02
C THR A 127 14.49 -0.11 -8.31
N ASP A 128 14.60 0.13 -6.99
CA ASP A 128 15.76 -0.26 -6.19
C ASP A 128 15.45 -1.28 -5.08
N GLN A 129 14.17 -1.65 -4.93
CA GLN A 129 13.74 -2.50 -3.84
C GLN A 129 12.61 -3.44 -4.25
N THR A 130 12.69 -4.69 -3.79
CA THR A 130 11.60 -5.65 -3.89
C THR A 130 11.20 -6.11 -2.50
N THR A 131 9.96 -5.86 -2.12
CA THR A 131 9.41 -6.27 -0.82
C THR A 131 8.51 -7.47 -1.00
N VAL A 132 8.66 -8.49 -0.17
CA VAL A 132 7.82 -9.70 -0.18
C VAL A 132 7.19 -9.89 1.19
N ASP A 133 5.87 -9.96 1.22
CA ASP A 133 5.04 -10.19 2.39
C ASP A 133 4.37 -11.56 2.28
N VAL A 134 4.51 -12.38 3.31
CA VAL A 134 3.80 -13.65 3.46
C VAL A 134 2.83 -13.52 4.62
N ILE A 135 1.58 -13.89 4.39
CA ILE A 135 0.51 -13.81 5.37
C ILE A 135 -0.03 -15.21 5.63
N ALA A 136 -0.27 -15.52 6.89
CA ALA A 136 -1.00 -16.68 7.34
C ALA A 136 -2.16 -16.22 8.22
N GLY A 137 -3.37 -16.32 7.71
CA GLY A 137 -4.61 -15.97 8.40
C GLY A 137 -5.47 -17.20 8.67
N PHE A 138 -6.34 -17.08 9.64
CA PHE A 138 -7.38 -18.05 9.92
C PHE A 138 -8.69 -17.31 10.12
N ASP A 139 -9.75 -17.74 9.43
CA ASP A 139 -11.12 -17.30 9.69
C ASP A 139 -11.82 -18.33 10.56
N PHE A 140 -12.51 -17.85 11.57
CA PHE A 140 -13.27 -18.65 12.52
C PHE A 140 -14.76 -18.26 12.44
N TYR A 141 -15.60 -19.18 12.01
CA TYR A 141 -17.07 -19.04 11.97
C TYR A 141 -17.55 -17.88 11.07
N GLU A 142 -16.77 -17.47 10.09
CA GLU A 142 -17.03 -16.23 9.31
C GLU A 142 -17.25 -14.99 10.21
N LEU A 143 -16.74 -15.05 11.43
CA LEU A 143 -16.92 -14.01 12.45
C LEU A 143 -15.63 -13.32 12.84
N ILE A 144 -14.54 -14.06 12.99
CA ILE A 144 -13.25 -13.52 13.41
C ILE A 144 -12.16 -14.05 12.48
N GLU A 145 -11.48 -13.13 11.81
CA GLU A 145 -10.25 -13.45 11.12
C GLU A 145 -9.06 -12.99 11.99
N ALA A 146 -8.06 -13.83 12.18
CA ALA A 146 -6.83 -13.48 12.88
C ALA A 146 -5.64 -14.11 12.18
N GLY A 147 -4.51 -13.41 12.19
CA GLY A 147 -3.33 -13.88 11.48
C GLY A 147 -2.07 -13.10 11.76
N GLY A 148 -1.03 -13.48 11.02
CA GLY A 148 0.26 -12.80 11.03
C GLY A 148 0.79 -12.57 9.64
N LEU A 149 1.59 -11.53 9.51
CA LEU A 149 2.33 -11.16 8.31
C LEU A 149 3.82 -11.14 8.65
N TYR A 150 4.62 -11.67 7.76
CA TYR A 150 6.07 -11.55 7.81
C TYR A 150 6.58 -10.92 6.50
N ARG A 151 7.35 -9.86 6.64
CA ARG A 151 8.07 -9.19 5.55
C ARG A 151 9.55 -9.55 5.63
N PHE A 152 10.09 -10.08 4.54
CA PHE A 152 11.48 -10.56 4.51
C PHE A 152 12.53 -9.48 4.82
N GLU A 153 12.18 -8.22 4.69
CA GLU A 153 13.06 -7.07 4.98
C GLU A 153 13.00 -6.58 6.44
N GLY A 154 12.51 -7.41 7.35
CA GLY A 154 12.59 -7.12 8.77
C GLY A 154 11.36 -6.44 9.37
N MET A 155 10.16 -6.89 9.01
CA MET A 155 8.91 -6.48 9.65
C MET A 155 8.03 -7.69 9.91
N TYR A 156 7.33 -7.71 11.03
CA TYR A 156 6.24 -8.65 11.27
C TYR A 156 5.01 -7.91 11.80
N SER A 157 3.85 -8.46 11.53
CA SER A 157 2.59 -7.94 12.03
C SER A 157 1.70 -9.06 12.51
N ALA A 158 0.89 -8.77 13.51
CA ALA A 158 -0.23 -9.60 13.91
C ALA A 158 -1.51 -8.78 13.77
N TYR A 159 -2.59 -9.41 13.33
CA TYR A 159 -3.87 -8.73 13.13
C TYR A 159 -5.05 -9.58 13.59
N ALA A 160 -6.14 -8.90 13.90
CA ALA A 160 -7.44 -9.50 14.11
C ALA A 160 -8.53 -8.62 13.49
N LEU A 161 -9.51 -9.25 12.87
CA LEU A 161 -10.64 -8.61 12.21
C LEU A 161 -11.94 -9.28 12.68
N LEU A 162 -12.86 -8.47 13.16
CA LEU A 162 -14.20 -8.90 13.57
C LEU A 162 -15.19 -8.55 12.46
N HIS A 163 -15.87 -9.55 11.93
CA HIS A 163 -16.93 -9.40 10.94
C HIS A 163 -18.29 -9.24 11.63
N VAL A 164 -18.82 -8.02 11.69
CA VAL A 164 -20.12 -7.76 12.28
C VAL A 164 -21.20 -7.94 11.22
N LYS A 165 -21.53 -9.19 10.92
CA LYS A 165 -22.51 -9.58 9.91
C LYS A 165 -22.28 -8.82 8.58
N THR A 166 -23.37 -8.31 8.00
CA THR A 166 -23.35 -7.55 6.75
C THR A 166 -23.10 -6.05 6.96
N LEU A 167 -22.91 -5.60 8.21
CA LEU A 167 -22.90 -4.18 8.56
C LEU A 167 -21.51 -3.56 8.50
N MET A 168 -20.53 -4.16 9.19
CA MET A 168 -19.18 -3.61 9.28
C MET A 168 -18.14 -4.69 9.60
N ASP A 169 -16.88 -4.39 9.29
CA ASP A 169 -15.73 -5.11 9.82
C ASP A 169 -14.91 -4.14 10.68
N VAL A 170 -14.45 -4.61 11.84
CA VAL A 170 -13.58 -3.86 12.75
C VAL A 170 -12.29 -4.64 12.92
N GLY A 171 -11.18 -4.01 12.59
CA GLY A 171 -9.87 -4.64 12.65
C GLY A 171 -8.88 -3.88 13.50
N TYR A 172 -7.92 -4.63 14.01
CA TYR A 172 -6.75 -4.12 14.70
C TYR A 172 -5.52 -4.86 14.20
N ALA A 173 -4.43 -4.12 13.97
CA ALA A 173 -3.14 -4.69 13.67
C ALA A 173 -2.04 -4.04 14.53
N TYR A 174 -1.06 -4.86 14.90
CA TYR A 174 0.19 -4.43 15.50
C TYR A 174 1.32 -4.77 14.54
N ILE A 175 2.17 -3.78 14.26
CA ILE A 175 3.29 -3.89 13.33
C ILE A 175 4.58 -3.60 14.08
N ALA A 176 5.56 -4.49 14.00
CA ALA A 176 6.87 -4.30 14.58
C ALA A 176 7.97 -4.48 13.54
N ASN A 177 8.99 -3.62 13.63
CA ASN A 177 10.19 -3.69 12.81
C ASN A 177 11.27 -4.49 13.54
N THR A 178 12.03 -5.34 12.81
CA THR A 178 13.13 -6.14 13.34
C THR A 178 14.50 -5.73 12.82
N GLY A 179 14.55 -4.73 11.93
CA GLY A 179 15.79 -4.22 11.34
C GLY A 179 16.45 -3.13 12.19
N ASP A 180 17.36 -2.38 11.61
CA ASP A 180 18.12 -1.31 12.26
C ASP A 180 17.25 -0.22 12.91
N PHE A 181 15.98 -0.13 12.50
CA PHE A 181 14.98 0.80 13.05
C PHE A 181 14.31 0.32 14.34
N GLN A 182 14.57 -0.92 14.80
CA GLN A 182 13.97 -1.47 16.02
C GLN A 182 14.24 -0.61 17.27
N ASN A 183 15.41 0.04 17.32
CA ASN A 183 15.78 0.90 18.44
C ASN A 183 15.12 2.28 18.45
N TYR A 184 14.43 2.64 17.38
CA TYR A 184 13.82 3.97 17.19
C TYR A 184 12.30 3.93 17.10
N ASN A 185 11.68 2.74 17.04
CA ASN A 185 10.25 2.59 16.88
C ASN A 185 9.75 1.38 17.68
N ASP A 186 8.91 1.64 18.67
CA ASP A 186 8.29 0.61 19.53
C ASP A 186 7.16 -0.18 18.82
N GLY A 187 6.98 0.03 17.52
CA GLY A 187 5.92 -0.55 16.71
C GLY A 187 4.80 0.42 16.42
N SER A 188 3.89 0.01 15.54
CA SER A 188 2.72 0.79 15.13
C SER A 188 1.44 0.02 15.42
N HIS A 189 0.39 0.75 15.79
CA HIS A 189 -0.94 0.22 16.04
C HIS A 189 -1.88 0.77 14.98
N GLU A 190 -2.62 -0.10 14.31
CA GLU A 190 -3.57 0.28 13.29
C GLU A 190 -4.98 -0.19 13.66
N LEU A 191 -5.95 0.69 13.44
CA LEU A 191 -7.38 0.38 13.57
C LEU A 191 -8.02 0.52 12.19
N VAL A 192 -8.82 -0.48 11.82
CA VAL A 192 -9.55 -0.49 10.55
C VAL A 192 -11.03 -0.60 10.82
N LEU A 193 -11.80 0.25 10.17
CA LEU A 193 -13.26 0.17 10.14
C LEU A 193 -13.71 0.15 8.68
N LYS A 194 -14.39 -0.93 8.29
CA LYS A 194 -15.00 -1.05 6.97
C LYS A 194 -16.51 -1.14 7.11
N ILE A 195 -17.23 -0.18 6.57
CA ILE A 195 -18.70 -0.15 6.55
C ILE A 195 -19.17 -0.76 5.23
N LYS A 196 -20.15 -1.66 5.32
CA LYS A 196 -20.80 -2.32 4.18
C LYS A 196 -22.18 -1.69 3.98
N PHE A 197 -22.50 -1.26 2.77
CA PHE A 197 -23.79 -0.61 2.41
C PHE A 197 -24.25 -1.07 1.03
#